data_1748759d3a5549f4de065bcb11cff841
#
_entry.id   1748759d3a5549f4de065bcb11cff841
#
_cell.length_a   1.000
_cell.length_b   1.000
_cell.length_c   1.000
_cell.angle_alpha   90.00
_cell.angle_beta   90.00
_cell.angle_gamma   90.00
#
_symmetry.space_group_name_H-M   'P 1'
#
loop_
_entity.id
_entity.type
_entity.pdbx_description
1 polymer ?
#
loop_
_entity_poly.entity_id
_entity_poly.type
_entity_poly.pdbx_seq_one_letter_code
_entity_poly.pdbx_strand_id
1 'polypeptide(L)'
;NNSDCFIGRHNDLSFESVRIRRDRMARNSLYLQTVLLEGVKIAEPLAADGFESYTRSKYYPVNINILTGAASRFLYYFTESHSRRKGAVTESQKRRMSYEYQGKDFSRCSTAAQFESLMAYLIGRCADNSAVLHTDEHPAYPRVLKHLAQRDGFPAVRHQQTSSRQVRDRNNPLFSVNYMDMLFRKDIPNHRRRTICHARNDRNMLARVALYMATHNFCKPRSITDKAAQTTERHCGDLGIDPQKLRFWKGLFSTERFFLSKVQLPEYFLKVWKRQTETPFEENWYPLPKFALQ
;
A
#
# COMPACT_ATOMS: atom_id res chain seq x y z
N ASN A 1 14.39 -0.41 -10.52
CA ASN A 1 14.50 -1.52 -9.54
C ASN A 1 15.85 -1.57 -8.82
N ASN A 2 16.39 -0.42 -8.48
CA ASN A 2 17.75 -0.33 -7.95
C ASN A 2 17.71 0.05 -6.46
N SER A 3 18.73 -0.36 -5.70
CA SER A 3 18.94 0.11 -4.33
C SER A 3 19.29 1.60 -4.32
N ASP A 4 19.03 2.29 -3.20
CA ASP A 4 19.38 3.71 -3.05
C ASP A 4 20.89 3.93 -3.25
N CYS A 5 21.73 2.98 -2.83
CA CYS A 5 23.18 3.02 -3.07
C CYS A 5 23.54 2.92 -4.56
N PHE A 6 22.85 2.05 -5.31
CA PHE A 6 23.08 1.94 -6.75
C PHE A 6 22.65 3.23 -7.47
N ILE A 7 21.48 3.76 -7.13
CA ILE A 7 20.99 5.02 -7.70
C ILE A 7 21.98 6.16 -7.40
N GLY A 8 22.49 6.23 -6.17
CA GLY A 8 23.49 7.23 -5.78
C GLY A 8 24.75 7.14 -6.63
N ARG A 9 25.35 5.96 -6.72
CA ARG A 9 26.57 5.75 -7.52
C ARG A 9 26.38 6.06 -9.01
N HIS A 10 25.25 5.66 -9.58
CA HIS A 10 24.96 5.85 -11.00
C HIS A 10 24.72 7.33 -11.37
N ASN A 11 24.24 8.13 -10.43
CA ASN A 11 23.92 9.55 -10.65
C ASN A 11 24.85 10.50 -9.90
N ASP A 12 25.95 10.01 -9.39
CA ASP A 12 26.92 10.79 -8.60
C ASP A 12 26.28 11.55 -7.41
N LEU A 13 25.40 10.84 -6.70
CA LEU A 13 24.68 11.36 -5.55
C LEU A 13 25.05 10.58 -4.28
N SER A 14 25.11 11.27 -3.15
CA SER A 14 25.24 10.60 -1.87
C SER A 14 24.01 9.72 -1.58
N PHE A 15 24.21 8.64 -0.83
CA PHE A 15 23.12 7.79 -0.36
C PHE A 15 22.02 8.59 0.37
N GLU A 16 22.45 9.56 1.17
CA GLU A 16 21.55 10.44 1.93
C GLU A 16 20.69 11.31 0.99
N SER A 17 21.28 11.87 -0.05
CA SER A 17 20.57 12.65 -1.08
C SER A 17 19.49 11.83 -1.77
N VAL A 18 19.80 10.58 -2.11
CA VAL A 18 18.82 9.64 -2.71
C VAL A 18 17.70 9.34 -1.73
N ARG A 19 18.03 9.07 -0.47
CA ARG A 19 17.06 8.80 0.59
C ARG A 19 16.09 9.97 0.80
N ILE A 20 16.61 11.18 0.90
CA ILE A 20 15.80 12.41 1.10
C ILE A 20 14.86 12.62 -0.10
N ARG A 21 15.35 12.45 -1.33
CA ARG A 21 14.54 12.56 -2.54
C ARG A 21 13.45 11.50 -2.60
N ARG A 22 13.78 10.24 -2.31
CA ARG A 22 12.80 9.15 -2.24
C ARG A 22 11.69 9.45 -1.22
N ASP A 23 12.06 9.88 -0.02
CA ASP A 23 11.11 10.18 1.05
C ASP A 23 10.21 11.38 0.70
N ARG A 24 10.75 12.38 -0.01
CA ARG A 24 9.94 13.47 -0.58
C ARG A 24 8.96 12.96 -1.62
N MET A 25 9.43 12.18 -2.58
CA MET A 25 8.59 11.62 -3.63
C MET A 25 7.51 10.68 -3.07
N ALA A 26 7.80 9.93 -2.00
CA ALA A 26 6.80 9.11 -1.33
C ALA A 26 5.67 9.98 -0.73
N ARG A 27 5.99 11.09 -0.07
CA ARG A 27 4.98 12.05 0.40
C ARG A 27 4.21 12.67 -0.74
N ASN A 28 4.91 13.09 -1.79
CA ASN A 28 4.26 13.60 -3.01
C ASN A 28 3.29 12.56 -3.62
N SER A 29 3.61 11.25 -3.52
CA SER A 29 2.72 10.18 -3.98
C SER A 29 1.42 10.13 -3.20
N LEU A 30 1.48 10.24 -1.88
CA LEU A 30 0.29 10.25 -1.02
C LEU A 30 -0.58 11.49 -1.29
N TYR A 31 0.07 12.63 -1.46
CA TYR A 31 -0.60 13.88 -1.84
C TYR A 31 -1.29 13.77 -3.19
N LEU A 32 -0.55 13.33 -4.21
CA LEU A 32 -1.05 13.17 -5.58
C LEU A 32 -2.26 12.23 -5.62
N GLN A 33 -2.16 11.07 -4.96
CA GLN A 33 -3.26 10.11 -4.85
C GLN A 33 -4.51 10.77 -4.26
N THR A 34 -4.34 11.53 -3.17
CA THR A 34 -5.47 12.17 -2.47
C THR A 34 -6.12 13.26 -3.32
N VAL A 35 -5.34 14.15 -3.90
CA VAL A 35 -5.86 15.26 -4.70
C VAL A 35 -6.52 14.76 -5.99
N LEU A 36 -5.93 13.77 -6.67
CA LEU A 36 -6.50 13.24 -7.91
C LEU A 36 -7.80 12.47 -7.68
N LEU A 37 -7.97 11.87 -6.49
CA LEU A 37 -9.21 11.17 -6.12
C LEU A 37 -10.24 12.07 -5.43
N GLU A 38 -9.96 13.35 -5.26
CA GLU A 38 -10.93 14.29 -4.70
C GLU A 38 -12.16 14.39 -5.61
N GLY A 39 -13.34 14.12 -5.04
CA GLY A 39 -14.61 14.07 -5.78
C GLY A 39 -14.85 12.78 -6.58
N VAL A 40 -13.86 11.92 -6.75
CA VAL A 40 -14.04 10.62 -7.43
C VAL A 40 -14.74 9.64 -6.48
N LYS A 41 -15.84 9.04 -6.96
CA LYS A 41 -16.56 7.98 -6.24
C LYS A 41 -16.18 6.61 -6.78
N ILE A 42 -16.00 5.66 -5.87
CA ILE A 42 -15.73 4.26 -6.21
C ILE A 42 -17.05 3.62 -6.63
N ALA A 43 -17.16 3.26 -7.91
CA ALA A 43 -18.35 2.64 -8.51
C ALA A 43 -18.09 1.19 -8.96
N GLU A 44 -16.85 0.70 -8.87
CA GLU A 44 -16.48 -0.65 -9.28
C GLU A 44 -16.41 -1.61 -8.10
N PRO A 45 -16.52 -2.94 -8.32
CA PRO A 45 -16.19 -3.93 -7.32
C PRO A 45 -14.74 -3.78 -6.84
N LEU A 46 -14.53 -4.06 -5.57
CA LEU A 46 -13.22 -3.95 -4.92
C LEU A 46 -12.68 -5.32 -4.57
N ALA A 47 -11.37 -5.44 -4.53
CA ALA A 47 -10.68 -6.60 -3.97
C ALA A 47 -9.68 -6.16 -2.91
N ALA A 48 -9.61 -6.91 -1.80
CA ALA A 48 -8.65 -6.67 -0.72
C ALA A 48 -7.95 -7.95 -0.30
N ASP A 49 -6.65 -7.86 -0.08
CA ASP A 49 -5.81 -8.95 0.42
C ASP A 49 -4.55 -8.41 1.10
N GLY A 50 -3.85 -9.28 1.82
CA GLY A 50 -2.59 -8.99 2.50
C GLY A 50 -1.38 -9.57 1.75
N PHE A 51 -0.53 -8.71 1.21
CA PHE A 51 0.73 -9.10 0.59
C PHE A 51 1.79 -9.42 1.65
N GLU A 52 2.17 -10.68 1.79
CA GLU A 52 3.20 -11.10 2.75
C GLU A 52 4.61 -10.70 2.32
N SER A 53 5.31 -10.01 3.21
CA SER A 53 6.69 -9.59 3.10
C SER A 53 7.39 -9.67 4.47
N TYR A 54 8.56 -9.08 4.59
CA TYR A 54 9.27 -8.94 5.88
C TYR A 54 10.21 -7.74 5.84
N THR A 55 10.50 -7.19 7.01
CA THR A 55 11.58 -6.23 7.22
C THR A 55 12.73 -6.91 7.98
N ARG A 56 13.96 -6.38 7.87
CA ARG A 56 15.18 -6.89 8.55
C ARG A 56 15.46 -8.38 8.33
N SER A 57 14.52 -9.25 8.66
CA SER A 57 14.63 -10.70 8.50
C SER A 57 13.27 -11.37 8.57
N LYS A 58 13.21 -12.68 8.32
CA LYS A 58 11.99 -13.50 8.42
C LYS A 58 11.35 -13.53 9.82
N TYR A 59 12.00 -12.98 10.84
CA TYR A 59 11.42 -12.84 12.19
C TYR A 59 10.53 -11.59 12.31
N TYR A 60 10.52 -10.72 11.30
CA TYR A 60 9.72 -9.51 11.26
C TYR A 60 8.79 -9.54 10.06
N PRO A 61 7.82 -10.51 10.03
CA PRO A 61 6.88 -10.59 8.93
C PRO A 61 5.90 -9.43 8.96
N VAL A 62 5.63 -8.93 7.77
CA VAL A 62 4.77 -7.79 7.51
C VAL A 62 3.81 -8.15 6.40
N ASN A 63 2.54 -7.78 6.55
CA ASN A 63 1.58 -7.80 5.46
C ASN A 63 1.25 -6.37 5.04
N ILE A 64 1.40 -6.09 3.76
CA ILE A 64 0.88 -4.88 3.15
C ILE A 64 -0.54 -5.21 2.69
N ASN A 65 -1.53 -4.75 3.46
CA ASN A 65 -2.93 -4.93 3.08
C ASN A 65 -3.26 -3.92 2.01
N ILE A 66 -3.79 -4.36 0.89
CA ILE A 66 -4.09 -3.52 -0.27
C ILE A 66 -5.57 -3.57 -0.61
N LEU A 67 -6.09 -2.44 -1.09
CA LEU A 67 -7.44 -2.28 -1.63
C LEU A 67 -7.34 -1.87 -3.09
N THR A 68 -7.81 -2.70 -3.99
CA THR A 68 -7.73 -2.46 -5.44
C THR A 68 -9.11 -2.48 -6.09
N GLY A 69 -9.28 -1.75 -7.19
CA GLY A 69 -10.40 -1.93 -8.07
C GLY A 69 -10.31 -3.26 -8.82
N ALA A 70 -11.39 -4.02 -8.84
CA ALA A 70 -11.39 -5.33 -9.49
C ALA A 70 -11.26 -5.20 -11.01
N ALA A 71 -11.88 -4.19 -11.62
CA ALA A 71 -11.83 -3.92 -13.05
C ALA A 71 -10.64 -3.04 -13.45
N SER A 72 -10.48 -1.89 -12.80
CA SER A 72 -9.43 -0.92 -13.13
C SER A 72 -8.04 -1.39 -12.72
N ARG A 73 -7.91 -2.27 -11.73
CA ARG A 73 -6.67 -2.63 -11.02
C ARG A 73 -5.99 -1.42 -10.39
N PHE A 74 -6.74 -0.36 -10.15
CA PHE A 74 -6.26 0.82 -9.46
C PHE A 74 -6.01 0.50 -7.99
N LEU A 75 -4.85 0.85 -7.45
CA LEU A 75 -4.53 0.70 -6.04
C LEU A 75 -5.08 1.90 -5.27
N TYR A 76 -6.26 1.73 -4.66
CA TYR A 76 -6.93 2.81 -3.93
C TYR A 76 -6.25 3.17 -2.62
N TYR A 77 -5.92 2.15 -1.85
CA TYR A 77 -5.41 2.34 -0.49
C TYR A 77 -4.54 1.17 -0.04
N PHE A 78 -3.71 1.40 0.95
CA PHE A 78 -2.95 0.34 1.61
C PHE A 78 -2.79 0.65 3.09
N THR A 79 -2.61 -0.41 3.90
CA THR A 79 -2.20 -0.37 5.30
C THR A 79 -1.12 -1.43 5.53
N GLU A 80 -0.51 -1.46 6.70
CA GLU A 80 0.50 -2.44 7.07
C GLU A 80 0.10 -3.15 8.35
N SER A 81 0.16 -4.47 8.35
CA SER A 81 -0.04 -5.28 9.54
C SER A 81 1.17 -6.14 9.85
N HIS A 82 1.36 -6.42 11.14
CA HIS A 82 2.44 -7.25 11.64
C HIS A 82 1.90 -8.54 12.23
N SER A 83 2.67 -9.59 12.09
CA SER A 83 2.38 -10.88 12.69
C SER A 83 3.64 -11.53 13.26
N ARG A 84 3.47 -12.56 14.06
CA ARG A 84 4.57 -13.43 14.44
C ARG A 84 4.89 -14.36 13.28
N ARG A 85 6.16 -14.73 13.14
CA ARG A 85 6.60 -15.71 12.13
C ARG A 85 5.81 -17.00 12.26
N LYS A 86 5.30 -17.49 11.13
CA LYS A 86 4.56 -18.75 11.00
C LYS A 86 5.39 -19.81 10.27
N GLY A 87 4.88 -21.04 10.23
CA GLY A 87 5.46 -22.16 9.50
C GLY A 87 6.41 -23.01 10.34
N ALA A 88 7.02 -24.01 9.71
CA ALA A 88 7.99 -24.91 10.35
C ALA A 88 9.25 -24.15 10.77
N VAL A 89 9.65 -24.32 12.01
CA VAL A 89 10.81 -23.68 12.62
C VAL A 89 11.62 -24.68 13.46
N THR A 90 12.93 -24.53 13.46
CA THR A 90 13.83 -25.32 14.31
C THR A 90 13.79 -24.85 15.76
N GLU A 91 14.29 -25.64 16.70
CA GLU A 91 14.34 -25.26 18.12
C GLU A 91 15.16 -23.96 18.37
N SER A 92 16.27 -23.78 17.66
CA SER A 92 17.06 -22.56 17.74
C SER A 92 16.27 -21.34 17.23
N GLN A 93 15.47 -21.52 16.18
CA GLN A 93 14.58 -20.48 15.67
C GLN A 93 13.44 -20.16 16.64
N LYS A 94 12.88 -21.15 17.33
CA LYS A 94 11.87 -20.93 18.38
C LYS A 94 12.42 -20.10 19.53
N ARG A 95 13.64 -20.44 20.03
CA ARG A 95 14.32 -19.64 21.08
C ARG A 95 14.51 -18.19 20.64
N ARG A 96 14.96 -17.99 19.40
CA ARG A 96 15.11 -16.63 18.86
C ARG A 96 13.77 -15.91 18.75
N MET A 97 12.70 -16.56 18.28
CA MET A 97 11.36 -15.96 18.22
C MET A 97 10.86 -15.56 19.61
N SER A 98 11.08 -16.39 20.63
CA SER A 98 10.72 -16.05 22.01
C SER A 98 11.41 -14.76 22.46
N TYR A 99 12.69 -14.60 22.19
CA TYR A 99 13.45 -13.39 22.51
C TYR A 99 12.96 -12.17 21.72
N GLU A 100 12.80 -12.30 20.38
CA GLU A 100 12.41 -11.19 19.50
C GLU A 100 10.99 -10.66 19.78
N TYR A 101 10.08 -11.53 20.29
CA TYR A 101 8.68 -11.18 20.53
C TYR A 101 8.35 -10.93 22.00
N GLN A 102 9.31 -11.05 22.90
CA GLN A 102 9.13 -10.81 24.33
C GLN A 102 8.67 -9.37 24.59
N GLY A 103 7.55 -9.19 25.28
CA GLY A 103 7.00 -7.88 25.63
C GLY A 103 6.47 -7.06 24.45
N LYS A 104 6.36 -7.66 23.24
CA LYS A 104 5.86 -6.94 22.06
C LYS A 104 4.36 -7.08 21.91
N ASP A 105 3.66 -5.96 21.75
CA ASP A 105 2.22 -5.90 21.51
C ASP A 105 1.94 -5.79 20.00
N PHE A 106 1.18 -6.75 19.48
CA PHE A 106 0.73 -6.80 18.10
C PHE A 106 -0.73 -6.35 17.91
N SER A 107 -1.43 -5.97 18.96
CA SER A 107 -2.87 -5.69 18.92
C SER A 107 -3.22 -4.60 17.91
N ARG A 108 -2.55 -3.45 18.00
CA ARG A 108 -2.79 -2.27 17.16
C ARG A 108 -2.36 -2.44 15.71
N CYS A 109 -1.38 -3.29 15.47
CA CYS A 109 -0.85 -3.57 14.12
C CYS A 109 -1.27 -4.96 13.61
N SER A 110 -2.28 -5.59 14.23
CA SER A 110 -2.82 -6.88 13.80
C SER A 110 -3.52 -6.78 12.44
N THR A 111 -3.67 -7.92 11.75
CA THR A 111 -4.41 -7.97 10.48
C THR A 111 -5.82 -7.41 10.63
N ALA A 112 -6.52 -7.70 11.74
CA ALA A 112 -7.87 -7.19 11.98
C ALA A 112 -7.89 -5.66 12.12
N ALA A 113 -7.02 -5.09 12.97
CA ALA A 113 -6.96 -3.64 13.19
C ALA A 113 -6.58 -2.88 11.91
N GLN A 114 -5.65 -3.43 11.13
CA GLN A 114 -5.20 -2.78 9.91
C GLN A 114 -6.15 -2.99 8.72
N PHE A 115 -6.91 -4.10 8.71
CA PHE A 115 -8.00 -4.27 7.77
C PHE A 115 -9.17 -3.34 8.10
N GLU A 116 -9.46 -3.10 9.37
CA GLU A 116 -10.42 -2.07 9.78
C GLU A 116 -10.03 -0.69 9.28
N SER A 117 -8.77 -0.29 9.45
CA SER A 117 -8.22 0.96 8.91
C SER A 117 -8.30 1.01 7.38
N LEU A 118 -8.05 -0.12 6.69
CA LEU A 118 -8.17 -0.24 5.24
C LEU A 118 -9.62 0.00 4.80
N MET A 119 -10.59 -0.60 5.46
CA MET A 119 -12.01 -0.50 5.12
C MET A 119 -12.61 0.85 5.52
N ALA A 120 -12.16 1.49 6.59
CA ALA A 120 -12.58 2.83 6.98
C ALA A 120 -12.32 3.88 5.86
N TYR A 121 -11.38 3.61 4.95
CA TYR A 121 -11.17 4.41 3.76
C TYR A 121 -12.41 4.52 2.87
N LEU A 122 -13.33 3.56 2.89
CA LEU A 122 -14.54 3.56 2.07
C LEU A 122 -15.59 4.59 2.51
N ILE A 123 -15.51 5.08 3.75
CA ILE A 123 -16.47 6.05 4.30
C ILE A 123 -16.52 7.30 3.41
N GLY A 124 -17.70 7.60 2.89
CA GLY A 124 -17.97 8.74 2.02
C GLY A 124 -17.34 8.67 0.62
N ARG A 125 -16.70 7.53 0.24
CA ARG A 125 -16.02 7.37 -1.06
C ARG A 125 -16.72 6.47 -2.05
N CYS A 126 -17.66 5.64 -1.61
CA CYS A 126 -18.41 4.76 -2.49
C CYS A 126 -19.56 5.48 -3.20
N ALA A 127 -19.80 5.15 -4.46
CA ALA A 127 -21.02 5.55 -5.16
C ALA A 127 -22.22 4.89 -4.47
N ASP A 128 -23.35 5.59 -4.44
CA ASP A 128 -24.62 5.11 -3.86
C ASP A 128 -24.47 4.55 -2.42
N ASN A 129 -23.44 4.98 -1.71
CA ASN A 129 -23.08 4.51 -0.37
C ASN A 129 -23.06 2.95 -0.27
N SER A 130 -22.62 2.29 -1.33
CA SER A 130 -22.56 0.83 -1.42
C SER A 130 -21.26 0.37 -2.06
N ALA A 131 -20.82 -0.86 -1.73
CA ALA A 131 -19.65 -1.48 -2.32
C ALA A 131 -19.80 -3.01 -2.42
N VAL A 132 -19.20 -3.60 -3.45
CA VAL A 132 -18.94 -5.04 -3.53
C VAL A 132 -17.48 -5.26 -3.19
N LEU A 133 -17.21 -6.12 -2.21
CA LEU A 133 -15.85 -6.41 -1.76
C LEU A 133 -15.53 -7.89 -1.87
N HIS A 134 -14.48 -8.21 -2.61
CA HIS A 134 -13.92 -9.55 -2.72
C HIS A 134 -12.70 -9.68 -1.79
N THR A 135 -12.65 -10.76 -1.01
CA THR A 135 -11.48 -11.12 -0.18
C THR A 135 -11.25 -12.63 -0.23
N ASP A 136 -10.13 -13.08 0.31
CA ASP A 136 -9.97 -14.49 0.65
C ASP A 136 -10.81 -14.87 1.88
N GLU A 137 -10.65 -16.12 2.34
CA GLU A 137 -11.40 -16.71 3.47
C GLU A 137 -10.79 -16.37 4.85
N HIS A 138 -9.96 -15.31 4.96
CA HIS A 138 -9.34 -14.97 6.25
C HIS A 138 -10.40 -14.57 7.30
N PRO A 139 -10.42 -15.21 8.49
CA PRO A 139 -11.53 -15.10 9.44
C PRO A 139 -11.68 -13.71 10.09
N ALA A 140 -10.68 -12.84 9.98
CA ALA A 140 -10.77 -11.46 10.47
C ALA A 140 -11.72 -10.60 9.63
N TYR A 141 -11.80 -10.83 8.31
CA TYR A 141 -12.50 -9.95 7.39
C TYR A 141 -14.00 -9.84 7.68
N PRO A 142 -14.77 -10.93 7.75
CA PRO A 142 -16.20 -10.81 8.04
C PRO A 142 -16.49 -10.22 9.42
N ARG A 143 -15.62 -10.46 10.42
CA ARG A 143 -15.77 -9.88 11.77
C ARG A 143 -15.60 -8.38 11.77
N VAL A 144 -14.57 -7.88 11.07
CA VAL A 144 -14.30 -6.45 10.94
C VAL A 144 -15.41 -5.75 10.17
N LEU A 145 -15.87 -6.34 9.06
CA LEU A 145 -16.96 -5.76 8.27
C LEU A 145 -18.27 -5.67 9.06
N LYS A 146 -18.58 -6.71 9.87
CA LYS A 146 -19.75 -6.69 10.76
C LYS A 146 -19.65 -5.57 11.81
N HIS A 147 -18.45 -5.31 12.35
CA HIS A 147 -18.23 -4.21 13.29
C HIS A 147 -18.39 -2.85 12.58
N LEU A 148 -17.76 -2.68 11.42
CA LEU A 148 -17.82 -1.43 10.64
C LEU A 148 -19.22 -1.12 10.11
N ALA A 149 -20.05 -2.11 9.83
CA ALA A 149 -21.44 -1.90 9.40
C ALA A 149 -22.30 -1.14 10.42
N GLN A 150 -21.87 -1.08 11.68
CA GLN A 150 -22.52 -0.30 12.75
C GLN A 150 -21.99 1.13 12.84
N ARG A 151 -20.97 1.49 12.06
CA ARG A 151 -20.33 2.81 12.10
C ARG A 151 -21.03 3.76 11.13
N ASP A 152 -21.35 4.96 11.61
CA ASP A 152 -21.97 6.00 10.80
C ASP A 152 -21.17 6.31 9.53
N GLY A 153 -21.88 6.39 8.41
CA GLY A 153 -21.30 6.70 7.10
C GLY A 153 -20.53 5.55 6.44
N PHE A 154 -20.44 4.37 7.07
CA PHE A 154 -19.85 3.20 6.42
C PHE A 154 -20.79 2.68 5.33
N PRO A 155 -20.32 2.40 4.10
CA PRO A 155 -21.17 1.96 2.99
C PRO A 155 -21.76 0.57 3.25
N ALA A 156 -22.88 0.26 2.63
CA ALA A 156 -23.42 -1.09 2.59
C ALA A 156 -22.49 -2.01 1.78
N VAL A 157 -21.72 -2.85 2.48
CA VAL A 157 -20.73 -3.73 1.84
C VAL A 157 -21.30 -5.12 1.59
N ARG A 158 -21.44 -5.51 0.32
CA ARG A 158 -21.68 -6.90 -0.08
C ARG A 158 -20.33 -7.64 -0.14
N HIS A 159 -20.03 -8.39 0.93
CA HIS A 159 -18.79 -9.14 1.05
C HIS A 159 -18.90 -10.50 0.36
N GLN A 160 -17.94 -10.81 -0.49
CA GLN A 160 -17.81 -12.07 -1.22
C GLN A 160 -16.43 -12.67 -0.96
N GLN A 161 -16.42 -13.86 -0.36
CA GLN A 161 -15.19 -14.59 -0.10
C GLN A 161 -14.88 -15.54 -1.25
N THR A 162 -13.61 -15.61 -1.61
CA THR A 162 -13.08 -16.47 -2.67
C THR A 162 -12.12 -17.49 -2.05
N SER A 163 -12.36 -18.76 -2.31
CA SER A 163 -11.49 -19.82 -1.79
C SER A 163 -10.08 -19.73 -2.36
N SER A 164 -9.10 -19.92 -1.49
CA SER A 164 -7.67 -19.97 -1.86
C SER A 164 -7.35 -21.11 -2.85
N ARG A 165 -8.25 -22.10 -2.99
CA ARG A 165 -8.13 -23.22 -3.93
C ARG A 165 -8.62 -22.88 -5.35
N GLN A 166 -9.34 -21.78 -5.51
CA GLN A 166 -9.83 -21.35 -6.81
C GLN A 166 -8.66 -20.96 -7.73
N VAL A 167 -8.77 -21.29 -9.00
CA VAL A 167 -7.75 -20.97 -10.01
C VAL A 167 -7.52 -19.45 -10.04
N ARG A 168 -6.27 -19.05 -10.04
CA ARG A 168 -5.84 -17.63 -10.03
C ARG A 168 -5.65 -17.09 -11.45
N ASP A 169 -6.70 -17.16 -12.25
CA ASP A 169 -6.73 -16.58 -13.59
C ASP A 169 -7.39 -15.19 -13.62
N ARG A 170 -7.62 -14.65 -14.81
CA ARG A 170 -8.25 -13.34 -15.00
C ARG A 170 -9.73 -13.28 -14.58
N ASN A 171 -10.38 -14.42 -14.44
CA ASN A 171 -11.78 -14.53 -14.01
C ASN A 171 -11.90 -14.65 -12.49
N ASN A 172 -10.80 -14.84 -11.79
CA ASN A 172 -10.79 -14.90 -10.34
C ASN A 172 -11.13 -13.53 -9.76
N PRO A 173 -12.12 -13.42 -8.84
CA PRO A 173 -12.49 -12.14 -8.21
C PRO A 173 -11.34 -11.42 -7.52
N LEU A 174 -10.29 -12.17 -7.08
CA LEU A 174 -9.08 -11.63 -6.47
C LEU A 174 -7.95 -11.36 -7.48
N PHE A 175 -8.26 -11.38 -8.79
CA PHE A 175 -7.20 -11.19 -9.79
C PHE A 175 -6.44 -9.89 -9.62
N SER A 176 -7.11 -8.78 -9.30
CA SER A 176 -6.47 -7.46 -9.15
C SER A 176 -5.45 -7.42 -8.01
N VAL A 177 -5.74 -8.02 -6.87
CA VAL A 177 -4.79 -8.11 -5.73
C VAL A 177 -3.68 -9.11 -6.03
N ASN A 178 -3.99 -10.28 -6.59
CA ASN A 178 -2.96 -11.25 -7.00
C ASN A 178 -1.99 -10.66 -8.04
N TYR A 179 -2.51 -9.86 -8.96
CA TYR A 179 -1.71 -9.14 -9.95
C TYR A 179 -0.81 -8.09 -9.29
N MET A 180 -1.32 -7.34 -8.31
CA MET A 180 -0.54 -6.36 -7.55
C MET A 180 0.58 -7.05 -6.76
N ASP A 181 0.31 -8.19 -6.14
CA ASP A 181 1.30 -9.01 -5.43
C ASP A 181 2.45 -9.43 -6.34
N MET A 182 2.10 -9.90 -7.55
CA MET A 182 3.10 -10.23 -8.58
C MET A 182 3.94 -9.00 -8.95
N LEU A 183 3.31 -7.86 -9.14
CA LEU A 183 3.99 -6.61 -9.47
C LEU A 183 4.91 -6.13 -8.35
N PHE A 184 4.48 -6.19 -7.09
CA PHE A 184 5.32 -5.86 -5.94
C PHE A 184 6.58 -6.73 -5.91
N ARG A 185 6.45 -8.04 -6.14
CA ARG A 185 7.61 -8.96 -6.19
C ARG A 185 8.51 -8.70 -7.40
N LYS A 186 7.94 -8.33 -8.53
CA LYS A 186 8.67 -8.04 -9.76
C LYS A 186 9.42 -6.71 -9.69
N ASP A 187 8.73 -5.67 -9.24
CA ASP A 187 9.17 -4.29 -9.43
C ASP A 187 9.84 -3.69 -8.20
N ILE A 188 9.57 -4.19 -6.99
CA ILE A 188 10.17 -3.68 -5.76
C ILE A 188 11.16 -4.72 -5.20
N PRO A 189 12.47 -4.46 -5.25
CA PRO A 189 13.49 -5.43 -4.82
C PRO A 189 13.33 -5.93 -3.38
N ASN A 190 12.78 -5.09 -2.50
CA ASN A 190 12.54 -5.42 -1.09
C ASN A 190 11.55 -6.58 -0.90
N HIS A 191 10.68 -6.83 -1.88
CA HIS A 191 9.60 -7.80 -1.78
C HIS A 191 9.86 -9.13 -2.50
N ARG A 192 11.02 -9.29 -3.10
CA ARG A 192 11.40 -10.57 -3.72
C ARG A 192 11.58 -11.64 -2.66
N ARG A 193 11.07 -12.84 -2.88
CA ARG A 193 11.06 -13.94 -1.87
C ARG A 193 12.45 -14.31 -1.34
N ARG A 194 13.50 -14.21 -2.16
CA ARG A 194 14.89 -14.51 -1.81
C ARG A 194 15.76 -13.28 -2.08
N THR A 195 15.44 -12.18 -1.42
CA THR A 195 16.20 -10.95 -1.59
C THR A 195 17.18 -10.73 -0.45
N ILE A 196 18.35 -10.18 -0.78
CA ILE A 196 19.24 -9.55 0.20
C ILE A 196 18.90 -8.05 0.37
N CYS A 197 18.04 -7.52 -0.50
CA CYS A 197 17.64 -6.12 -0.52
C CYS A 197 16.40 -5.85 0.33
N HIS A 198 16.12 -6.67 1.36
CA HIS A 198 14.97 -6.46 2.25
C HIS A 198 14.99 -5.07 2.89
N ALA A 199 13.83 -4.54 3.19
CA ALA A 199 13.71 -3.28 3.89
C ALA A 199 14.26 -3.41 5.31
N ARG A 200 15.01 -2.41 5.78
CA ARG A 200 15.57 -2.41 7.14
C ARG A 200 14.61 -1.86 8.18
N ASN A 201 13.57 -1.17 7.76
CA ASN A 201 12.48 -0.69 8.61
C ASN A 201 11.19 -0.53 7.79
N ASP A 202 10.07 -0.47 8.49
CA ASP A 202 8.74 -0.42 7.91
C ASP A 202 8.49 0.91 7.18
N ARG A 203 9.00 2.02 7.70
CA ARG A 203 8.85 3.36 7.10
C ARG A 203 9.47 3.46 5.72
N ASN A 204 10.66 2.89 5.52
CA ASN A 204 11.29 2.84 4.21
C ASN A 204 10.54 1.91 3.23
N MET A 205 9.95 0.84 3.76
CA MET A 205 9.12 -0.07 2.98
C MET A 205 7.85 0.65 2.51
N LEU A 206 7.12 1.28 3.43
CA LEU A 206 5.88 2.02 3.11
C LEU A 206 6.13 3.22 2.18
N ALA A 207 7.26 3.91 2.32
CA ALA A 207 7.65 4.96 1.38
C ALA A 207 7.79 4.43 -0.06
N ARG A 208 8.34 3.22 -0.22
CA ARG A 208 8.46 2.57 -1.54
C ARG A 208 7.10 2.09 -2.06
N VAL A 209 6.22 1.61 -1.18
CA VAL A 209 4.85 1.23 -1.54
C VAL A 209 4.06 2.45 -2.00
N ALA A 210 4.14 3.58 -1.28
CA ALA A 210 3.49 4.84 -1.68
C ALA A 210 3.98 5.33 -3.04
N LEU A 211 5.30 5.30 -3.27
CA LEU A 211 5.89 5.68 -4.55
C LEU A 211 5.45 4.73 -5.68
N TYR A 212 5.41 3.43 -5.40
CA TYR A 212 4.95 2.44 -6.36
C TYR A 212 3.46 2.61 -6.69
N MET A 213 2.62 2.90 -5.71
CA MET A 213 1.19 3.19 -5.89
C MET A 213 0.99 4.32 -6.92
N ALA A 214 1.65 5.46 -6.76
CA ALA A 214 1.54 6.56 -7.71
C ALA A 214 2.08 6.18 -9.09
N THR A 215 3.20 5.46 -9.16
CA THR A 215 3.77 4.97 -10.42
C THR A 215 2.81 4.01 -11.13
N HIS A 216 2.24 3.06 -10.40
CA HIS A 216 1.27 2.09 -10.94
C HIS A 216 0.02 2.81 -11.45
N ASN A 217 -0.59 3.62 -10.60
CA ASN A 217 -1.87 4.25 -10.89
C ASN A 217 -1.82 5.28 -12.02
N PHE A 218 -0.75 6.09 -12.05
CA PHE A 218 -0.72 7.31 -12.88
C PHE A 218 0.37 7.32 -13.95
N CYS A 219 1.34 6.42 -13.89
CA CYS A 219 2.46 6.44 -14.83
C CYS A 219 2.53 5.21 -15.72
N LYS A 220 2.27 4.01 -15.17
CA LYS A 220 2.31 2.77 -15.95
C LYS A 220 1.12 2.66 -16.90
N PRO A 221 1.31 2.11 -18.12
CA PRO A 221 0.20 1.72 -18.98
C PRO A 221 -0.58 0.57 -18.35
N ARG A 222 -1.88 0.51 -18.64
CA ARG A 222 -2.75 -0.58 -18.16
C ARG A 222 -2.37 -1.95 -18.75
N SER A 223 -1.93 -1.96 -20.00
CA SER A 223 -1.43 -3.13 -20.70
C SER A 223 -0.09 -2.84 -21.38
N ILE A 224 0.85 -3.78 -21.29
CA ILE A 224 2.15 -3.68 -21.97
C ILE A 224 2.02 -4.03 -23.45
N THR A 225 1.02 -4.87 -23.79
CA THR A 225 0.84 -5.39 -25.15
C THR A 225 0.00 -4.47 -26.03
N ASP A 226 -0.79 -3.60 -25.44
CA ASP A 226 -1.62 -2.63 -26.15
C ASP A 226 -0.86 -1.31 -26.33
N LYS A 227 -0.40 -1.06 -27.57
CA LYS A 227 0.34 0.17 -27.90
C LYS A 227 -0.52 1.43 -27.77
N ALA A 228 -1.81 1.37 -28.05
CA ALA A 228 -2.72 2.48 -27.88
C ALA A 228 -2.93 2.81 -26.40
N ALA A 229 -3.06 1.79 -25.55
CA ALA A 229 -3.16 1.94 -24.11
C ALA A 229 -1.88 2.51 -23.46
N GLN A 230 -0.72 2.38 -24.09
CA GLN A 230 0.52 2.98 -23.58
C GLN A 230 0.50 4.51 -23.58
N THR A 231 -0.27 5.11 -24.47
CA THR A 231 -0.35 6.56 -24.63
C THR A 231 -1.49 7.22 -23.86
N THR A 232 -2.62 6.54 -23.70
CA THR A 232 -3.86 7.13 -23.20
C THR A 232 -4.46 6.41 -22.01
N GLU A 233 -4.48 5.07 -22.01
CA GLU A 233 -5.13 4.29 -20.96
C GLU A 233 -4.16 3.90 -19.84
N ARG A 234 -4.44 4.40 -18.67
CA ARG A 234 -3.77 4.06 -17.43
C ARG A 234 -4.80 3.44 -16.47
N HIS A 235 -4.33 2.90 -15.34
CA HIS A 235 -5.25 2.36 -14.33
C HIS A 235 -6.22 3.43 -13.78
N CYS A 236 -5.92 4.71 -13.93
CA CYS A 236 -6.80 5.82 -13.56
C CYS A 236 -7.79 6.24 -14.65
N GLY A 237 -7.71 5.70 -15.87
CA GLY A 237 -8.56 6.12 -17.00
C GLY A 237 -10.04 5.90 -16.74
N ASP A 238 -10.39 4.74 -16.20
CA ASP A 238 -11.79 4.36 -15.94
C ASP A 238 -12.42 5.08 -14.72
N LEU A 239 -11.63 5.86 -13.96
CA LEU A 239 -12.09 6.51 -12.74
C LEU A 239 -12.63 7.93 -12.96
N GLY A 240 -12.66 8.39 -14.21
CA GLY A 240 -13.11 9.75 -14.52
C GLY A 240 -12.16 10.87 -14.01
N ILE A 241 -10.90 10.55 -13.77
CA ILE A 241 -9.90 11.55 -13.38
C ILE A 241 -9.62 12.45 -14.59
N ASP A 242 -9.77 13.77 -14.40
CA ASP A 242 -9.49 14.76 -15.44
C ASP A 242 -8.04 14.64 -15.94
N PRO A 243 -7.82 14.40 -17.25
CA PRO A 243 -6.50 14.30 -17.84
C PRO A 243 -5.64 15.56 -17.70
N GLN A 244 -6.27 16.75 -17.66
CA GLN A 244 -5.55 18.01 -17.46
C GLN A 244 -5.05 18.13 -16.02
N LYS A 245 -5.92 17.82 -15.05
CA LYS A 245 -5.55 17.76 -13.63
C LYS A 245 -4.43 16.74 -13.41
N LEU A 246 -4.51 15.56 -14.01
CA LEU A 246 -3.46 14.54 -13.95
C LEU A 246 -2.13 15.06 -14.53
N ARG A 247 -2.15 15.68 -15.69
CA ARG A 247 -0.95 16.22 -16.35
C ARG A 247 -0.28 17.30 -15.51
N PHE A 248 -1.06 18.23 -14.98
CA PHE A 248 -0.60 19.30 -14.10
C PHE A 248 0.14 18.74 -12.88
N TRP A 249 -0.52 17.89 -12.09
CA TRP A 249 0.05 17.34 -10.87
C TRP A 249 1.26 16.43 -11.12
N LYS A 250 1.25 15.68 -12.23
CA LYS A 250 2.41 14.87 -12.62
C LYS A 250 3.62 15.73 -12.99
N GLY A 251 3.43 16.88 -13.62
CA GLY A 251 4.51 17.83 -13.90
C GLY A 251 5.20 18.33 -12.64
N LEU A 252 4.45 18.54 -11.56
CA LEU A 252 4.99 19.04 -10.29
C LEU A 252 5.59 17.93 -9.41
N PHE A 253 5.25 16.68 -9.65
CA PHE A 253 5.53 15.54 -8.75
C PHE A 253 7.01 15.38 -8.38
N SER A 254 7.93 15.52 -9.33
CA SER A 254 9.36 15.30 -9.12
C SER A 254 10.11 16.57 -8.71
N THR A 255 9.58 17.74 -9.04
CA THR A 255 10.25 19.05 -8.87
C THR A 255 9.82 19.73 -7.58
N GLU A 256 8.53 19.72 -7.29
CA GLU A 256 7.96 20.49 -6.19
C GLU A 256 7.91 19.73 -4.88
N ARG A 257 7.79 20.49 -3.78
CA ARG A 257 7.47 20.00 -2.46
C ARG A 257 5.99 20.25 -2.18
N PHE A 258 5.27 19.20 -1.81
CA PHE A 258 3.89 19.33 -1.41
C PHE A 258 3.81 19.43 0.11
N PHE A 259 2.88 20.24 0.59
CA PHE A 259 2.74 20.57 2.01
C PHE A 259 1.47 19.95 2.58
N LEU A 260 1.59 19.43 3.79
CA LEU A 260 0.48 18.76 4.48
C LEU A 260 -0.69 19.71 4.75
N SER A 261 -0.41 21.02 4.96
CA SER A 261 -1.43 22.05 5.16
C SER A 261 -2.34 22.30 3.94
N LYS A 262 -2.00 21.79 2.78
CA LYS A 262 -2.75 21.96 1.52
C LYS A 262 -3.63 20.77 1.15
N VAL A 263 -3.67 19.71 1.96
CA VAL A 263 -4.41 18.48 1.67
C VAL A 263 -4.85 17.79 2.95
N GLN A 264 -6.06 17.27 2.96
CA GLN A 264 -6.53 16.38 4.02
C GLN A 264 -6.27 14.93 3.62
N LEU A 265 -5.14 14.38 4.05
CA LEU A 265 -4.80 12.98 3.77
C LEU A 265 -5.74 12.02 4.52
N PRO A 266 -6.08 10.88 3.92
CA PRO A 266 -6.68 9.76 4.65
C PRO A 266 -5.80 9.35 5.84
N GLU A 267 -6.43 8.86 6.92
CA GLU A 267 -5.77 8.65 8.21
C GLU A 267 -4.46 7.85 8.12
N TYR A 268 -4.48 6.70 7.44
CA TYR A 268 -3.28 5.88 7.34
C TYR A 268 -2.19 6.53 6.47
N PHE A 269 -2.57 7.23 5.41
CA PHE A 269 -1.62 8.01 4.61
C PHE A 269 -0.98 9.13 5.42
N LEU A 270 -1.73 9.76 6.33
CA LEU A 270 -1.19 10.74 7.28
C LEU A 270 -0.17 10.08 8.24
N LYS A 271 -0.45 8.88 8.75
CA LYS A 271 0.50 8.10 9.55
C LYS A 271 1.77 7.76 8.76
N VAL A 272 1.64 7.33 7.52
CA VAL A 272 2.79 7.07 6.63
C VAL A 272 3.59 8.35 6.36
N TRP A 273 2.91 9.45 6.05
CA TRP A 273 3.54 10.75 5.85
C TRP A 273 4.37 11.18 7.06
N LYS A 274 3.75 11.10 8.25
CA LYS A 274 4.37 11.49 9.53
C LYS A 274 5.33 10.44 10.09
N ARG A 275 5.45 9.29 9.45
CA ARG A 275 6.26 8.14 9.94
C ARG A 275 5.81 7.66 11.34
N GLN A 276 4.51 7.62 11.54
CA GLN A 276 3.85 7.25 12.81
C GLN A 276 2.97 6.01 12.66
N THR A 277 3.32 5.12 11.72
CA THR A 277 2.64 3.83 11.58
C THR A 277 2.93 2.93 12.78
N GLU A 278 1.94 2.14 13.15
CA GLU A 278 2.01 1.23 14.29
C GLU A 278 2.93 0.05 13.96
N THR A 279 3.94 -0.16 14.77
CA THR A 279 4.85 -1.32 14.68
C THR A 279 5.11 -1.87 16.07
N PRO A 280 5.20 -3.21 16.27
CA PRO A 280 5.52 -3.80 17.57
C PRO A 280 7.02 -3.75 17.87
N PHE A 281 7.83 -3.29 16.92
CA PHE A 281 9.28 -3.29 17.01
C PHE A 281 9.84 -1.88 17.09
N GLU A 282 10.89 -1.71 17.88
CA GLU A 282 11.65 -0.47 17.87
C GLU A 282 12.35 -0.25 16.55
N GLU A 283 12.23 0.94 16.01
CA GLU A 283 12.86 1.34 14.76
C GLU A 283 13.70 2.58 14.92
N ASN A 284 14.94 2.50 14.45
CA ASN A 284 15.74 3.70 14.24
C ASN A 284 15.15 4.50 13.08
N TRP A 285 14.84 5.77 13.32
CA TRP A 285 14.28 6.65 12.31
C TRP A 285 14.99 8.01 12.31
N TYR A 286 14.96 8.61 11.16
CA TYR A 286 15.43 9.98 11.02
C TYR A 286 14.24 10.94 11.19
N PRO A 287 14.43 12.08 11.87
CA PRO A 287 13.38 13.05 12.04
C PRO A 287 12.90 13.57 10.70
N LEU A 288 11.60 13.89 10.64
CA LEU A 288 11.05 14.55 9.46
C LEU A 288 11.66 15.97 9.35
N PRO A 289 11.96 16.42 8.13
CA PRO A 289 12.31 17.81 7.94
C PRO A 289 11.12 18.71 8.30
N LYS A 290 11.38 19.89 8.87
CA LYS A 290 10.32 20.81 9.35
C LYS A 290 9.24 21.09 8.31
N PHE A 291 9.62 21.25 7.04
CA PHE A 291 8.66 21.50 5.96
C PHE A 291 7.67 20.34 5.71
N ALA A 292 8.00 19.12 6.11
CA ALA A 292 7.10 17.98 5.95
C ALA A 292 5.95 17.94 6.99
N LEU A 293 6.01 18.83 7.97
CA LEU A 293 4.97 18.99 8.99
C LEU A 293 4.09 20.23 8.75
N GLN A 294 4.45 21.03 7.76
CA GLN A 294 3.70 22.20 7.30
C GLN A 294 2.73 21.79 6.17
#